data_f33bac2d8c0b5b18a31ab297b79c3ec4
#
_entry.id   f33bac2d8c0b5b18a31ab297b79c3ec4
#
_cell.length_a   1.000
_cell.length_b   1.000
_cell.length_c   1.000
_cell.angle_alpha   90.00
_cell.angle_beta   90.00
_cell.angle_gamma   90.00
#
_symmetry.space_group_name_H-M   'P 1'
#
loop_
_entity.id
_entity.type
_entity.pdbx_description
1 polymer ?
#
loop_
_entity_poly.entity_id
_entity_poly.type
_entity_poly.pdbx_seq_one_letter_code
_entity_poly.pdbx_strand_id
1 'polypeptide(L)'
;MEPSSAALVDAILRLVRLLDTPADQQAIAPLVRREIVYRLLTSPNGWRLARTARADCCDHRIARVLEVLRARFREPIGVRELADIAHLSPSALNLNFKSVTSFTPLQYVKQLRLQEARRLLVSTHLDAAEVAFRIGYDSPSQFSREYARMFGQSPLRDRARLVDSPLR
;
A
#
# COMPACT_ATOMS: atom_id res chain seq x y z
N MET A 1 26.46 -17.44 15.33
CA MET A 1 25.19 -16.91 14.78
C MET A 1 24.07 -17.53 15.61
N GLU A 2 23.27 -16.75 16.32
CA GLU A 2 22.20 -17.30 17.18
C GLU A 2 21.14 -18.02 16.32
N PRO A 3 20.61 -19.18 16.79
CA PRO A 3 19.62 -19.96 16.03
C PRO A 3 18.36 -19.20 15.68
N SER A 4 18.00 -18.18 16.46
CA SER A 4 16.88 -17.30 16.19
C SER A 4 17.08 -16.41 14.94
N SER A 5 18.32 -15.99 14.65
CA SER A 5 18.65 -15.17 13.48
C SER A 5 18.61 -15.99 12.18
N ALA A 6 19.07 -17.22 12.20
CA ALA A 6 19.07 -18.10 11.02
C ALA A 6 17.64 -18.42 10.57
N ALA A 7 16.76 -18.73 11.51
CA ALA A 7 15.36 -19.04 11.21
C ALA A 7 14.56 -17.81 10.72
N LEU A 8 14.90 -16.59 11.15
CA LEU A 8 14.31 -15.37 10.61
C LEU A 8 14.75 -15.14 9.16
N VAL A 9 16.05 -15.31 8.87
CA VAL A 9 16.58 -15.18 7.51
C VAL A 9 15.93 -16.21 6.57
N ASP A 10 15.76 -17.45 7.01
CA ASP A 10 15.07 -18.48 6.22
C ASP A 10 13.62 -18.09 5.90
N ALA A 11 12.88 -17.57 6.88
CA ALA A 11 11.51 -17.11 6.67
C ALA A 11 11.45 -15.93 5.66
N ILE A 12 12.41 -15.02 5.71
CA ILE A 12 12.50 -13.91 4.74
C ILE A 12 12.81 -14.46 3.34
N LEU A 13 13.75 -15.38 3.21
CA LEU A 13 14.08 -16.00 1.92
C LEU A 13 12.89 -16.75 1.34
N ARG A 14 12.12 -17.47 2.15
CA ARG A 14 10.87 -18.13 1.70
C ARG A 14 9.86 -17.10 1.19
N LEU A 15 9.72 -15.96 1.87
CA LEU A 15 8.82 -14.90 1.40
C LEU A 15 9.25 -14.33 0.05
N VAL A 16 10.56 -14.14 -0.16
CA VAL A 16 11.11 -13.66 -1.44
C VAL A 16 10.90 -14.70 -2.55
N ARG A 17 11.15 -15.99 -2.28
CA ARG A 17 10.93 -17.07 -3.26
C ARG A 17 9.47 -17.19 -3.72
N LEU A 18 8.49 -16.77 -2.92
CA LEU A 18 7.09 -16.74 -3.35
C LEU A 18 6.83 -15.74 -4.49
N LEU A 19 7.76 -14.83 -4.79
CA LEU A 19 7.64 -13.96 -5.97
C LEU A 19 7.74 -14.75 -7.28
N ASP A 20 8.41 -15.91 -7.25
CA ASP A 20 8.58 -16.80 -8.39
C ASP A 20 7.37 -17.75 -8.56
N THR A 21 6.47 -17.84 -7.57
CA THR A 21 5.30 -18.72 -7.57
C THR A 21 3.99 -17.94 -7.27
N PRO A 22 3.48 -17.16 -8.23
CA PRO A 22 2.31 -16.31 -8.00
C PRO A 22 1.05 -17.04 -7.51
N ALA A 23 0.87 -18.30 -7.90
CA ALA A 23 -0.26 -19.12 -7.47
C ALA A 23 -0.29 -19.36 -5.96
N ASP A 24 0.89 -19.47 -5.33
CA ASP A 24 1.03 -19.75 -3.90
C ASP A 24 1.03 -18.49 -3.04
N GLN A 25 1.22 -17.32 -3.65
CA GLN A 25 1.36 -16.05 -2.92
C GLN A 25 0.16 -15.76 -2.02
N GLN A 26 -1.07 -15.95 -2.51
CA GLN A 26 -2.27 -15.64 -1.74
C GLN A 26 -2.42 -16.49 -0.49
N ALA A 27 -2.08 -17.77 -0.58
CA ALA A 27 -2.23 -18.72 0.51
C ALA A 27 -1.04 -18.69 1.49
N ILE A 28 0.20 -18.66 0.98
CA ILE A 28 1.39 -18.89 1.78
C ILE A 28 2.02 -17.59 2.30
N ALA A 29 2.00 -16.50 1.52
CA ALA A 29 2.62 -15.25 1.96
C ALA A 29 2.07 -14.70 3.29
N PRO A 30 0.77 -14.76 3.61
CA PRO A 30 0.26 -14.34 4.92
C PRO A 30 0.82 -15.16 6.08
N LEU A 31 1.02 -16.47 5.88
CA LEU A 31 1.56 -17.38 6.91
C LEU A 31 3.03 -17.09 7.18
N VAL A 32 3.83 -16.93 6.12
CA VAL A 32 5.26 -16.59 6.23
C VAL A 32 5.46 -15.21 6.86
N ARG A 33 4.64 -14.21 6.49
CA ARG A 33 4.67 -12.89 7.15
C ARG A 33 4.37 -12.99 8.64
N ARG A 34 3.39 -13.81 9.03
CA ARG A 34 3.05 -14.03 10.45
C ARG A 34 4.20 -14.71 11.19
N GLU A 35 4.88 -15.66 10.58
CA GLU A 35 6.08 -16.28 11.13
C GLU A 35 7.20 -15.27 11.34
N ILE A 36 7.49 -14.41 10.35
CA ILE A 36 8.50 -13.35 10.44
C ILE A 36 8.20 -12.42 11.63
N VAL A 37 6.95 -11.95 11.74
CA VAL A 37 6.53 -11.09 12.85
C VAL A 37 6.70 -11.81 14.20
N TYR A 38 6.28 -13.06 14.31
CA TYR A 38 6.44 -13.85 15.52
C TYR A 38 7.92 -13.97 15.93
N ARG A 39 8.82 -14.30 14.99
CA ARG A 39 10.25 -14.42 15.26
C ARG A 39 10.89 -13.10 15.65
N LEU A 40 10.46 -11.99 15.03
CA LEU A 40 10.92 -10.66 15.42
C LEU A 40 10.49 -10.30 16.84
N LEU A 41 9.23 -10.56 17.21
CA LEU A 41 8.70 -10.24 18.55
C LEU A 41 9.30 -11.14 19.64
N THR A 42 9.66 -12.37 19.33
CA THR A 42 10.27 -13.33 20.27
C THR A 42 11.80 -13.24 20.31
N SER A 43 12.42 -12.41 19.47
CA SER A 43 13.87 -12.15 19.50
C SER A 43 14.28 -11.40 20.79
N PRO A 44 15.56 -11.43 21.17
CA PRO A 44 16.07 -10.70 22.34
C PRO A 44 15.74 -9.20 22.34
N ASN A 45 15.63 -8.59 21.15
CA ASN A 45 15.23 -7.20 20.97
C ASN A 45 13.73 -7.02 20.65
N GLY A 46 12.94 -8.07 20.61
CA GLY A 46 11.52 -8.06 20.27
C GLY A 46 10.68 -7.22 21.23
N TRP A 47 11.09 -7.11 22.50
CA TRP A 47 10.44 -6.24 23.48
C TRP A 47 10.45 -4.76 23.05
N ARG A 48 11.49 -4.31 22.34
CA ARG A 48 11.56 -2.94 21.80
C ARG A 48 10.51 -2.73 20.72
N LEU A 49 10.37 -3.69 19.80
CA LEU A 49 9.33 -3.69 18.78
C LEU A 49 7.93 -3.77 19.41
N ALA A 50 7.73 -4.67 20.38
CA ALA A 50 6.46 -4.79 21.09
C ALA A 50 6.12 -3.51 21.88
N ARG A 51 7.11 -2.81 22.46
CA ARG A 51 6.93 -1.55 23.17
C ARG A 51 6.58 -0.43 22.20
N THR A 52 7.25 -0.32 21.06
CA THR A 52 6.91 0.63 19.99
C THR A 52 5.50 0.38 19.50
N ALA A 53 5.11 -0.87 19.25
CA ALA A 53 3.75 -1.23 18.84
C ALA A 53 2.69 -0.96 19.91
N ARG A 54 3.04 -0.99 21.21
CA ARG A 54 2.13 -0.67 22.33
C ARG A 54 2.13 0.82 22.69
N ALA A 55 3.23 1.52 22.51
CA ALA A 55 3.35 2.95 22.84
C ALA A 55 2.47 3.82 21.95
N ASP A 56 2.11 3.31 20.77
CA ASP A 56 1.35 4.08 19.78
C ASP A 56 -0.10 3.59 19.66
N CYS A 57 -0.93 4.03 20.61
CA CYS A 57 -2.38 4.11 20.42
C CYS A 57 -2.73 4.89 19.11
N CYS A 58 -1.82 5.75 18.66
CA CYS A 58 -1.91 6.46 17.38
C CYS A 58 -1.70 5.53 16.19
N ASP A 59 -0.74 4.60 16.22
CA ASP A 59 -0.47 3.70 15.10
C ASP A 59 -1.65 2.78 14.82
N HIS A 60 -2.34 2.29 15.86
CA HIS A 60 -3.55 1.49 15.67
C HIS A 60 -4.71 2.30 15.04
N ARG A 61 -4.86 3.56 15.42
CA ARG A 61 -5.86 4.47 14.82
C ARG A 61 -5.54 4.75 13.37
N ILE A 62 -4.26 4.99 13.05
CA ILE A 62 -3.81 5.19 11.67
C ILE A 62 -3.92 3.90 10.85
N ALA A 63 -3.64 2.72 11.43
CA ALA A 63 -3.84 1.45 10.77
C ALA A 63 -5.30 1.24 10.33
N ARG A 64 -6.29 1.57 11.18
CA ARG A 64 -7.71 1.54 10.81
C ARG A 64 -8.03 2.48 9.65
N VAL A 65 -7.48 3.69 9.65
CA VAL A 65 -7.64 4.64 8.52
C VAL A 65 -7.05 4.06 7.24
N LEU A 66 -5.87 3.45 7.32
CA LEU A 66 -5.23 2.79 6.17
C LEU A 66 -6.07 1.64 5.60
N GLU A 67 -6.71 0.84 6.46
CA GLU A 67 -7.63 -0.23 6.03
C GLU A 67 -8.83 0.34 5.28
N VAL A 68 -9.46 1.38 5.82
CA VAL A 68 -10.59 2.06 5.18
C VAL A 68 -10.19 2.66 3.83
N LEU A 69 -9.04 3.34 3.77
CA LEU A 69 -8.54 3.92 2.53
C LEU A 69 -8.25 2.86 1.46
N ARG A 70 -7.69 1.71 1.85
CA ARG A 70 -7.44 0.60 0.92
C ARG A 70 -8.73 -0.04 0.41
N ALA A 71 -9.75 -0.12 1.26
CA ALA A 71 -11.04 -0.69 0.87
C ALA A 71 -11.86 0.26 -0.01
N ARG A 72 -11.79 1.57 0.25
CA ARG A 72 -12.71 2.58 -0.32
C ARG A 72 -12.00 3.66 -1.15
N PHE A 73 -10.76 3.45 -1.62
CA PHE A 73 -9.99 4.49 -2.34
C PHE A 73 -10.67 5.00 -3.62
N ARG A 74 -11.61 4.23 -4.19
CA ARG A 74 -12.38 4.63 -5.38
C ARG A 74 -13.50 5.60 -5.07
N GLU A 75 -13.94 5.65 -3.81
CA GLU A 75 -15.02 6.52 -3.34
C GLU A 75 -14.50 7.91 -2.97
N PRO A 76 -15.36 8.94 -2.97
CA PRO A 76 -15.02 10.21 -2.36
C PRO A 76 -14.94 10.07 -0.84
N ILE A 77 -13.75 10.23 -0.28
CA ILE A 77 -13.52 10.16 1.17
C ILE A 77 -12.97 11.49 1.65
N GLY A 78 -13.67 12.09 2.63
CA GLY A 78 -13.27 13.35 3.24
C GLY A 78 -12.32 13.18 4.43
N VAL A 79 -11.45 14.16 4.64
CA VAL A 79 -10.51 14.16 5.80
C VAL A 79 -11.25 14.13 7.13
N ARG A 80 -12.45 14.75 7.22
CA ARG A 80 -13.27 14.74 8.44
C ARG A 80 -13.75 13.34 8.78
N GLU A 81 -14.30 12.60 7.82
CA GLU A 81 -14.71 11.20 7.99
C GLU A 81 -13.56 10.32 8.50
N LEU A 82 -12.38 10.49 7.92
CA LEU A 82 -11.18 9.75 8.36
C LEU A 82 -10.74 10.14 9.78
N ALA A 83 -10.88 11.41 10.13
CA ALA A 83 -10.56 11.90 11.46
C ALA A 83 -11.51 11.31 12.52
N ASP A 84 -12.81 11.20 12.19
CA ASP A 84 -13.81 10.58 13.04
C ASP A 84 -13.52 9.08 13.26
N ILE A 85 -13.14 8.36 12.21
CA ILE A 85 -12.73 6.93 12.29
C ILE A 85 -11.52 6.74 13.21
N ALA A 86 -10.57 7.69 13.17
CA ALA A 86 -9.36 7.67 13.99
C ALA A 86 -9.60 8.24 15.41
N HIS A 87 -10.75 8.82 15.69
CA HIS A 87 -11.01 9.62 16.90
C HIS A 87 -9.94 10.70 17.12
N LEU A 88 -9.63 11.44 16.05
CA LEU A 88 -8.65 12.53 16.03
C LEU A 88 -9.26 13.79 15.41
N SER A 89 -8.66 14.95 15.70
CA SER A 89 -8.93 16.13 14.88
C SER A 89 -8.31 15.99 13.48
N PRO A 90 -8.84 16.68 12.45
CA PRO A 90 -8.25 16.66 11.10
C PRO A 90 -6.76 17.00 11.07
N SER A 91 -6.33 17.96 11.89
CA SER A 91 -4.91 18.34 11.99
C SER A 91 -4.06 17.24 12.62
N ALA A 92 -4.53 16.62 13.71
CA ALA A 92 -3.87 15.50 14.37
C ALA A 92 -3.81 14.27 13.45
N LEU A 93 -4.89 13.98 12.72
CA LEU A 93 -4.89 12.92 11.71
C LEU A 93 -3.80 13.15 10.66
N ASN A 94 -3.74 14.35 10.05
CA ASN A 94 -2.74 14.66 9.03
C ASN A 94 -1.31 14.50 9.55
N LEU A 95 -1.04 14.98 10.77
CA LEU A 95 0.29 14.89 11.39
C LEU A 95 0.69 13.43 11.62
N ASN A 96 -0.18 12.66 12.32
CA ASN A 96 0.10 11.26 12.66
C ASN A 96 0.12 10.36 11.42
N PHE A 97 -0.77 10.57 10.46
CA PHE A 97 -0.78 9.81 9.22
C PHE A 97 0.50 10.04 8.40
N LYS A 98 0.97 11.30 8.34
CA LYS A 98 2.21 11.65 7.64
C LYS A 98 3.44 11.08 8.34
N SER A 99 3.47 11.01 9.68
CA SER A 99 4.59 10.41 10.42
C SER A 99 4.74 8.91 10.14
N VAL A 100 3.61 8.20 9.92
CA VAL A 100 3.61 6.75 9.65
C VAL A 100 3.83 6.43 8.17
N THR A 101 3.24 7.24 7.26
CA THR A 101 3.18 6.90 5.83
C THR A 101 4.04 7.80 4.94
N SER A 102 4.56 8.92 5.46
CA SER A 102 5.20 10.02 4.72
C SER A 102 4.25 10.81 3.81
N PHE A 103 2.95 10.48 3.78
CA PHE A 103 1.92 11.12 2.97
C PHE A 103 0.79 11.68 3.84
N THR A 104 0.07 12.68 3.34
CA THR A 104 -1.24 12.99 3.88
C THR A 104 -2.27 11.93 3.43
N PRO A 105 -3.42 11.77 4.14
CA PRO A 105 -4.45 10.80 3.73
C PRO A 105 -4.89 10.95 2.27
N LEU A 106 -5.12 12.19 1.80
CA LEU A 106 -5.51 12.46 0.41
C LEU A 106 -4.40 12.15 -0.60
N GLN A 107 -3.13 12.41 -0.25
CA GLN A 107 -2.00 12.01 -1.09
C GLN A 107 -1.89 10.49 -1.17
N TYR A 108 -2.13 9.79 -0.08
CA TYR A 108 -2.12 8.33 -0.03
C TYR A 108 -3.22 7.72 -0.91
N VAL A 109 -4.46 8.25 -0.87
CA VAL A 109 -5.54 7.84 -1.77
C VAL A 109 -5.15 8.04 -3.23
N LYS A 110 -4.54 9.18 -3.58
CA LYS A 110 -4.04 9.40 -4.95
C LYS A 110 -3.01 8.36 -5.38
N GLN A 111 -2.09 8.00 -4.49
CA GLN A 111 -1.12 6.92 -4.76
C GLN A 111 -1.81 5.59 -5.06
N LEU A 112 -2.78 5.19 -4.22
CA LEU A 112 -3.56 3.96 -4.42
C LEU A 112 -4.30 3.96 -5.75
N ARG A 113 -5.00 5.06 -6.07
CA ARG A 113 -5.73 5.23 -7.34
C ARG A 113 -4.81 5.09 -8.54
N LEU A 114 -3.68 5.79 -8.55
CA LEU A 114 -2.76 5.77 -9.68
C LEU A 114 -2.03 4.43 -9.85
N GLN A 115 -1.69 3.74 -8.75
CA GLN A 115 -1.14 2.39 -8.81
C GLN A 115 -2.15 1.38 -9.36
N GLU A 116 -3.41 1.45 -8.91
CA GLU A 116 -4.48 0.61 -9.44
C GLU A 116 -4.78 0.92 -10.91
N ALA A 117 -4.74 2.22 -11.29
CA ALA A 117 -4.86 2.60 -12.69
C ALA A 117 -3.80 1.94 -13.56
N ARG A 118 -2.54 1.98 -13.11
CA ARG A 118 -1.43 1.36 -13.83
C ARG A 118 -1.64 -0.13 -14.01
N ARG A 119 -2.10 -0.81 -12.95
CA ARG A 119 -2.46 -2.23 -13.01
C ARG A 119 -3.56 -2.49 -14.03
N LEU A 120 -4.65 -1.71 -14.00
CA LEU A 120 -5.78 -1.86 -14.93
C LEU A 120 -5.38 -1.60 -16.38
N LEU A 121 -4.57 -0.56 -16.64
CA LEU A 121 -4.09 -0.24 -17.99
C LEU A 121 -3.32 -1.40 -18.64
N VAL A 122 -2.60 -2.18 -17.85
CA VAL A 122 -1.81 -3.34 -18.33
C VAL A 122 -2.66 -4.59 -18.40
N SER A 123 -3.52 -4.82 -17.41
CA SER A 123 -4.26 -6.09 -17.26
C SER A 123 -5.61 -6.13 -17.96
N THR A 124 -6.07 -5.00 -18.53
CA THR A 124 -7.39 -4.90 -19.20
C THR A 124 -7.29 -4.18 -20.54
N HIS A 125 -8.38 -4.27 -21.33
CA HIS A 125 -8.52 -3.53 -22.58
C HIS A 125 -9.19 -2.16 -22.43
N LEU A 126 -9.41 -1.70 -21.20
CA LEU A 126 -10.02 -0.38 -20.92
C LEU A 126 -9.16 0.75 -21.45
N ASP A 127 -9.81 1.80 -21.92
CA ASP A 127 -9.12 3.03 -22.29
C ASP A 127 -8.75 3.87 -21.05
N ALA A 128 -7.97 4.92 -21.25
CA ALA A 128 -7.50 5.77 -20.15
C ALA A 128 -8.64 6.54 -19.46
N ALA A 129 -9.71 6.90 -20.17
CA ALA A 129 -10.86 7.59 -19.60
C ALA A 129 -11.72 6.64 -18.77
N GLU A 130 -11.97 5.44 -19.25
CA GLU A 130 -12.67 4.38 -18.51
C GLU A 130 -11.93 4.01 -17.23
N VAL A 131 -10.59 3.88 -17.31
CA VAL A 131 -9.76 3.62 -16.13
C VAL A 131 -9.87 4.77 -15.14
N ALA A 132 -9.81 6.04 -15.58
CA ALA A 132 -9.93 7.21 -14.72
C ALA A 132 -11.23 7.16 -13.88
N PHE A 133 -12.37 6.95 -14.53
CA PHE A 133 -13.66 6.86 -13.83
C PHE A 133 -13.71 5.65 -12.88
N ARG A 134 -13.18 4.51 -13.29
CA ARG A 134 -13.20 3.28 -12.47
C ARG A 134 -12.40 3.38 -11.18
N ILE A 135 -11.38 4.24 -11.15
CA ILE A 135 -10.56 4.47 -9.95
C ILE A 135 -10.99 5.71 -9.15
N GLY A 136 -12.11 6.35 -9.53
CA GLY A 136 -12.73 7.44 -8.78
C GLY A 136 -12.21 8.84 -9.14
N TYR A 137 -11.77 9.07 -10.38
CA TYR A 137 -11.54 10.41 -10.92
C TYR A 137 -12.79 10.88 -11.68
N ASP A 138 -13.20 12.10 -11.43
CA ASP A 138 -14.30 12.75 -12.17
C ASP A 138 -13.84 13.33 -13.52
N SER A 139 -12.53 13.53 -13.70
CA SER A 139 -11.96 14.13 -14.90
C SER A 139 -10.78 13.30 -15.44
N PRO A 140 -10.91 12.72 -16.65
CA PRO A 140 -9.80 12.03 -17.33
C PRO A 140 -8.58 12.92 -17.58
N SER A 141 -8.80 14.23 -17.79
CA SER A 141 -7.71 15.19 -17.95
C SER A 141 -6.93 15.42 -16.66
N GLN A 142 -7.62 15.46 -15.50
CA GLN A 142 -6.97 15.53 -14.20
C GLN A 142 -6.17 14.25 -13.94
N PHE A 143 -6.79 13.09 -14.16
CA PHE A 143 -6.13 11.79 -14.04
C PHE A 143 -4.85 11.74 -14.87
N SER A 144 -4.90 12.09 -16.15
CA SER A 144 -3.74 12.02 -17.05
C SER A 144 -2.58 12.90 -16.57
N ARG A 145 -2.86 14.11 -16.06
CA ARG A 145 -1.85 15.00 -15.49
C ARG A 145 -1.22 14.44 -14.21
N GLU A 146 -2.05 13.92 -13.31
CA GLU A 146 -1.56 13.34 -12.04
C GLU A 146 -0.80 12.04 -12.29
N TYR A 147 -1.24 11.22 -13.23
CA TYR A 147 -0.55 10.01 -13.67
C TYR A 147 0.83 10.32 -14.24
N ALA A 148 0.91 11.27 -15.16
CA ALA A 148 2.17 11.68 -15.77
C ALA A 148 3.15 12.26 -14.74
N ARG A 149 2.65 12.98 -13.72
CA ARG A 149 3.48 13.48 -12.61
C ARG A 149 4.06 12.34 -11.77
N MET A 150 3.31 11.27 -11.56
CA MET A 150 3.74 10.13 -10.73
C MET A 150 4.66 9.17 -11.48
N PHE A 151 4.37 8.87 -12.74
CA PHE A 151 5.07 7.83 -13.52
C PHE A 151 5.99 8.38 -14.62
N GLY A 152 6.07 9.71 -14.76
CA GLY A 152 6.96 10.37 -15.72
C GLY A 152 6.43 10.39 -17.16
N GLN A 153 5.29 9.74 -17.45
CA GLN A 153 4.71 9.65 -18.79
C GLN A 153 3.18 9.47 -18.75
N SER A 154 2.52 9.76 -19.88
CA SER A 154 1.07 9.62 -19.98
C SER A 154 0.61 8.15 -19.84
N PRO A 155 -0.65 7.91 -19.41
CA PRO A 155 -1.21 6.56 -19.25
C PRO A 155 -1.04 5.67 -20.48
N LEU A 156 -1.30 6.20 -21.67
CA LEU A 156 -1.19 5.45 -22.94
C LEU A 156 0.26 5.08 -23.27
N ARG A 157 1.19 6.00 -23.06
CA ARG A 157 2.63 5.73 -23.31
C ARG A 157 3.19 4.71 -22.32
N ASP A 158 2.78 4.81 -21.04
CA ASP A 158 3.22 3.85 -20.03
C ASP A 158 2.65 2.45 -20.31
N ARG A 159 1.37 2.37 -20.73
CA ARG A 159 0.76 1.10 -21.16
C ARG A 159 1.54 0.45 -22.31
N ALA A 160 1.81 1.20 -23.38
CA ALA A 160 2.56 0.68 -24.54
C ALA A 160 3.92 0.14 -24.08
N ARG A 161 4.67 0.91 -23.29
CA ARG A 161 5.97 0.49 -22.76
C ARG A 161 5.90 -0.79 -21.91
N LEU A 162 4.87 -0.93 -21.06
CA LEU A 162 4.74 -2.07 -20.15
C LEU A 162 4.24 -3.33 -20.84
N VAL A 163 3.44 -3.19 -21.91
CA VAL A 163 2.95 -4.32 -22.72
C VAL A 163 4.02 -4.78 -23.70
N ASP A 164 4.76 -3.85 -24.33
CA ASP A 164 5.80 -4.16 -25.29
C ASP A 164 7.12 -4.60 -24.66
N SER A 165 7.28 -4.44 -23.34
CA SER A 165 8.46 -4.89 -22.57
C SER A 165 8.05 -5.95 -21.54
N PRO A 166 7.81 -7.21 -21.97
CA PRO A 166 7.61 -8.29 -21.00
C PRO A 166 8.88 -8.37 -20.14
N LEU A 167 8.68 -8.40 -18.83
CA LEU A 167 9.75 -8.58 -17.84
C LEU A 167 10.70 -9.70 -18.29
N ARG A 168 11.95 -9.31 -18.60
CA ARG A 168 13.07 -10.24 -18.72
C ARG A 168 13.49 -10.72 -17.34
#